data_1df00bde7e91f4af9a7be1356e318e48
#
_entry.id   1df00bde7e91f4af9a7be1356e318e48
#
_cell.length_a   1.000
_cell.length_b   1.000
_cell.length_c   1.000
_cell.angle_alpha   90.00
_cell.angle_beta   90.00
_cell.angle_gamma   90.00
#
_symmetry.space_group_name_H-M   'P 1'
#
loop_
_entity.id
_entity.type
_entity.pdbx_description
1 polymer ?
#
loop_
_entity_poly.entity_id
_entity_poly.type
_entity_poly.pdbx_seq_one_letter_code
_entity_poly.pdbx_strand_id
1 'polypeptide(L)'
;MLSVTLYKSCMADEKYFLEPMHDWQRRYEALRASFVDRLPAKIVADRFGYSPAYVNLLRHQFSHDKIDFAEPVPEGKVNRRSVNMATRQKICSWREHRLSAGEITQLLSEEGIELSVRTVERVLSEEGYPKLPRRTRLKVGLTVQGARVPAVSKTLAIGGTLKVDCDSAGVFLFAPFIEKLNLAKVVADAGLPGTKMIPALQYFLSFLALKLIGTERFAHMNDHSFDAGLGVFAGLNVLPKCTAMSTYSYSLDAIHLQKLQSAFVRQANRIGLYDKRIINLDFHTIPHFGDESVLQEHWAGARNKRMKGALTLVGQDAGSKLILYTAADIQRVEADDQILEFLAFWKKAQRSVDPMLIFDSKFTTYANLSQLNAQGIKFITLRRRGKKLIESLDSINSWKRIHIPHAKRKYQNPQVFESMVELTGYNGILRQIAMRGNGHQKPAFLISND
;
A
#
# COMPACT_ATOMS: atom_id res chain seq x y z
N MET A 1 64.60 -26.37 22.31
CA MET A 1 64.00 -25.93 21.03
C MET A 1 62.81 -26.79 20.55
N LEU A 2 62.49 -27.89 21.17
CA LEU A 2 61.36 -28.79 20.78
C LEU A 2 59.99 -28.34 21.33
N SER A 3 59.91 -27.54 22.38
CA SER A 3 58.63 -27.13 23.00
C SER A 3 57.88 -26.00 22.26
N VAL A 4 58.57 -25.15 21.52
CA VAL A 4 57.97 -23.99 20.80
C VAL A 4 57.31 -24.41 19.50
N THR A 5 57.80 -25.48 18.86
CA THR A 5 57.23 -25.99 17.59
C THR A 5 55.93 -26.77 17.85
N LEU A 6 55.84 -27.51 18.95
CA LEU A 6 54.61 -28.20 19.36
C LEU A 6 53.49 -27.22 19.76
N TYR A 7 53.82 -26.10 20.42
CA TYR A 7 52.82 -25.07 20.77
C TYR A 7 52.27 -24.31 19.57
N LYS A 8 53.10 -24.06 18.54
CA LYS A 8 52.65 -23.45 17.31
C LYS A 8 51.76 -24.37 16.47
N SER A 9 51.99 -25.67 16.46
CA SER A 9 51.13 -26.68 15.82
C SER A 9 49.74 -26.74 16.49
N CYS A 10 49.71 -26.81 17.83
CA CYS A 10 48.46 -26.89 18.58
C CYS A 10 47.56 -25.64 18.40
N MET A 11 48.16 -24.43 18.36
CA MET A 11 47.39 -23.20 18.13
C MET A 11 46.86 -23.07 16.68
N ALA A 12 47.52 -23.70 15.69
CA ALA A 12 47.04 -23.74 14.31
C ALA A 12 45.84 -24.67 14.18
N ASP A 13 45.86 -25.79 14.92
CA ASP A 13 44.80 -26.79 14.91
C ASP A 13 43.53 -26.27 15.64
N GLU A 14 43.70 -25.57 16.78
CA GLU A 14 42.59 -24.92 17.49
C GLU A 14 41.90 -23.84 16.61
N LYS A 15 42.69 -23.07 15.88
CA LYS A 15 42.20 -21.98 15.02
C LYS A 15 41.30 -22.53 13.91
N TYR A 16 41.59 -23.72 13.39
CA TYR A 16 40.76 -24.39 12.37
C TYR A 16 39.34 -24.64 12.87
N PHE A 17 39.15 -24.98 14.13
CA PHE A 17 37.83 -25.25 14.73
C PHE A 17 37.15 -23.96 15.24
N LEU A 18 37.92 -22.98 15.68
CA LEU A 18 37.39 -21.72 16.20
C LEU A 18 36.99 -20.73 15.11
N GLU A 19 37.68 -20.77 13.96
CA GLU A 19 37.45 -19.89 12.81
C GLU A 19 37.17 -20.74 11.55
N PRO A 20 35.97 -21.37 11.45
CA PRO A 20 35.63 -22.25 10.35
C PRO A 20 35.65 -21.51 9.00
N MET A 21 36.47 -22.02 8.07
CA MET A 21 36.69 -21.40 6.75
C MET A 21 35.60 -21.74 5.72
N HIS A 22 34.90 -22.87 5.89
CA HIS A 22 33.86 -23.32 4.98
C HIS A 22 32.47 -23.22 5.60
N ASP A 23 31.45 -22.94 4.78
CA ASP A 23 30.07 -22.79 5.26
C ASP A 23 29.50 -24.08 5.89
N TRP A 24 29.85 -25.25 5.36
CA TRP A 24 29.45 -26.52 5.94
C TRP A 24 30.10 -26.73 7.31
N GLN A 25 31.39 -26.40 7.47
CA GLN A 25 32.13 -26.47 8.72
C GLN A 25 31.54 -25.51 9.76
N ARG A 26 31.23 -24.29 9.35
CA ARG A 26 30.59 -23.28 10.21
C ARG A 26 29.22 -23.74 10.72
N ARG A 27 28.41 -24.36 9.85
CA ARG A 27 27.12 -24.95 10.24
C ARG A 27 27.31 -26.13 11.20
N TYR A 28 28.27 -26.99 10.92
CA TYR A 28 28.60 -28.12 11.78
C TYR A 28 29.03 -27.65 13.19
N GLU A 29 29.97 -26.73 13.28
CA GLU A 29 30.45 -26.20 14.55
C GLU A 29 29.37 -25.42 15.33
N ALA A 30 28.50 -24.71 14.68
CA ALA A 30 27.36 -24.05 15.31
C ALA A 30 26.36 -25.09 15.88
N LEU A 31 26.12 -26.18 15.19
CA LEU A 31 25.28 -27.27 15.68
C LEU A 31 25.98 -28.03 16.82
N ARG A 32 27.28 -28.31 16.71
CA ARG A 32 28.05 -28.93 17.77
C ARG A 32 28.02 -28.08 19.05
N ALA A 33 28.28 -26.76 18.93
CA ALA A 33 28.19 -25.84 20.06
C ALA A 33 26.77 -25.80 20.67
N SER A 34 25.74 -25.96 19.84
CA SER A 34 24.37 -25.98 20.31
C SER A 34 23.97 -27.27 21.03
N PHE A 35 24.35 -28.44 20.51
CA PHE A 35 23.89 -29.74 21.03
C PHE A 35 24.87 -30.38 22.00
N VAL A 36 26.18 -30.22 21.76
CA VAL A 36 27.24 -30.82 22.63
C VAL A 36 27.62 -29.85 23.73
N ASP A 37 27.97 -28.59 23.39
CA ASP A 37 28.39 -27.59 24.36
C ASP A 37 27.19 -26.93 25.07
N ARG A 38 25.96 -27.21 24.61
CA ARG A 38 24.68 -26.71 25.15
C ARG A 38 24.57 -25.19 25.25
N LEU A 39 25.24 -24.47 24.36
CA LEU A 39 25.23 -23.02 24.34
C LEU A 39 23.88 -22.44 23.85
N PRO A 40 23.41 -21.36 24.46
CA PRO A 40 22.21 -20.65 24.01
C PRO A 40 22.34 -20.16 22.57
N ALA A 41 21.24 -20.14 21.83
CA ALA A 41 21.23 -19.75 20.42
C ALA A 41 21.82 -18.35 20.16
N LYS A 42 21.70 -17.42 21.10
CA LYS A 42 22.30 -16.08 21.02
C LYS A 42 23.82 -16.12 21.03
N ILE A 43 24.41 -16.90 21.92
CA ILE A 43 25.89 -17.05 22.05
C ILE A 43 26.44 -17.76 20.79
N VAL A 44 25.76 -18.81 20.33
CA VAL A 44 26.13 -19.51 19.08
C VAL A 44 26.06 -18.58 17.88
N ALA A 45 25.01 -17.77 17.80
CA ALA A 45 24.82 -16.80 16.73
C ALA A 45 25.97 -15.78 16.69
N ASP A 46 26.29 -15.17 17.82
CA ASP A 46 27.37 -14.19 17.95
C ASP A 46 28.73 -14.82 17.58
N ARG A 47 29.01 -16.06 18.04
CA ARG A 47 30.27 -16.76 17.79
C ARG A 47 30.52 -17.13 16.34
N PHE A 48 29.47 -17.56 15.61
CA PHE A 48 29.61 -18.09 14.25
C PHE A 48 29.07 -17.12 13.19
N GLY A 49 28.68 -15.89 13.56
CA GLY A 49 28.21 -14.86 12.63
C GLY A 49 26.82 -15.16 12.04
N TYR A 50 25.94 -15.82 12.79
CA TYR A 50 24.56 -16.09 12.42
C TYR A 50 23.56 -15.21 13.17
N SER A 51 22.31 -15.21 12.75
CA SER A 51 21.23 -14.70 13.57
C SER A 51 20.72 -15.78 14.54
N PRO A 52 20.22 -15.43 15.74
CA PRO A 52 19.62 -16.41 16.66
C PRO A 52 18.47 -17.20 16.04
N ALA A 53 17.69 -16.56 15.16
CA ALA A 53 16.61 -17.21 14.41
C ALA A 53 17.15 -18.29 13.44
N TYR A 54 18.28 -18.02 12.78
CA TYR A 54 18.90 -18.99 11.90
C TYR A 54 19.51 -20.17 12.66
N VAL A 55 20.12 -19.94 13.82
CA VAL A 55 20.62 -21.02 14.70
C VAL A 55 19.46 -21.94 15.13
N ASN A 56 18.31 -21.37 15.48
CA ASN A 56 17.13 -22.17 15.83
C ASN A 56 16.59 -22.95 14.63
N LEU A 57 16.62 -22.35 13.42
CA LEU A 57 16.25 -23.05 12.18
C LEU A 57 17.21 -24.23 11.91
N LEU A 58 18.53 -24.04 12.05
CA LEU A 58 19.52 -25.11 11.89
C LEU A 58 19.29 -26.24 12.88
N ARG A 59 19.03 -25.93 14.14
CA ARG A 59 18.69 -26.92 15.18
C ARG A 59 17.45 -27.75 14.79
N HIS A 60 16.39 -27.06 14.35
CA HIS A 60 15.16 -27.70 13.92
C HIS A 60 15.40 -28.62 12.69
N GLN A 61 16.14 -28.14 11.69
CA GLN A 61 16.48 -28.91 10.50
C GLN A 61 17.32 -30.15 10.85
N PHE A 62 18.31 -29.99 11.71
CA PHE A 62 19.16 -31.09 12.17
C PHE A 62 18.35 -32.15 12.95
N SER A 63 17.50 -31.74 13.86
CA SER A 63 16.64 -32.65 14.64
C SER A 63 15.62 -33.43 13.80
N HIS A 64 15.40 -33.00 12.54
CA HIS A 64 14.47 -33.66 11.61
C HIS A 64 15.18 -34.30 10.40
N ASP A 65 16.49 -34.56 10.53
CA ASP A 65 17.32 -35.19 9.50
C ASP A 65 17.27 -34.48 8.12
N LYS A 66 17.15 -33.14 8.13
CA LYS A 66 17.05 -32.31 6.93
C LYS A 66 18.35 -31.56 6.57
N ILE A 67 19.46 -31.89 7.22
CA ILE A 67 20.76 -31.28 6.92
C ILE A 67 21.69 -32.36 6.35
N ASP A 68 22.05 -32.21 5.09
CA ASP A 68 23.18 -32.91 4.50
C ASP A 68 24.38 -31.95 4.45
N PHE A 69 25.46 -32.33 5.16
CA PHE A 69 26.71 -31.57 5.15
C PHE A 69 27.55 -31.81 3.89
N ALA A 70 27.24 -32.86 3.13
CA ALA A 70 27.93 -33.20 1.89
C ALA A 70 27.32 -32.53 0.64
N GLU A 71 26.08 -32.04 0.73
CA GLU A 71 25.49 -31.25 -0.34
C GLU A 71 26.19 -29.91 -0.47
N PRO A 72 26.74 -29.56 -1.65
CA PRO A 72 27.20 -28.21 -1.90
C PRO A 72 26.02 -27.26 -1.74
N VAL A 73 26.21 -26.19 -0.96
CA VAL A 73 25.21 -25.13 -0.83
C VAL A 73 24.87 -24.65 -2.23
N PRO A 74 23.59 -24.69 -2.66
CA PRO A 74 23.23 -24.17 -3.99
C PRO A 74 23.72 -22.71 -4.09
N GLU A 75 24.53 -22.41 -5.09
CA GLU A 75 25.07 -21.07 -5.32
C GLU A 75 24.00 -19.95 -5.48
N GLY A 76 22.74 -20.30 -5.43
CA GLY A 76 21.60 -19.38 -5.60
C GLY A 76 21.13 -18.59 -4.38
N LYS A 77 21.68 -18.83 -3.16
CA LYS A 77 21.37 -18.04 -1.96
C LYS A 77 22.65 -17.46 -1.34
N VAL A 78 23.48 -16.86 -2.14
CA VAL A 78 24.50 -15.91 -1.63
C VAL A 78 23.72 -14.85 -0.85
N ASN A 79 24.06 -14.72 0.41
CA ASN A 79 23.53 -13.70 1.30
C ASN A 79 23.76 -12.34 0.61
N ARG A 80 22.77 -11.79 -0.10
CA ARG A 80 22.85 -10.56 -0.92
C ARG A 80 23.30 -9.32 -0.12
N ARG A 81 23.72 -9.52 1.15
CA ARG A 81 24.12 -8.48 2.08
C ARG A 81 25.63 -8.30 2.25
N SER A 82 26.47 -9.24 1.86
CA SER A 82 27.90 -9.08 2.02
C SER A 82 28.56 -8.68 0.71
N VAL A 83 28.86 -7.41 0.59
CA VAL A 83 29.81 -6.90 -0.41
C VAL A 83 31.21 -7.19 0.10
N ASN A 84 32.09 -7.77 -0.71
CA ASN A 84 33.45 -8.13 -0.28
C ASN A 84 34.24 -6.88 0.11
N MET A 85 35.26 -7.04 0.95
CA MET A 85 36.01 -5.93 1.53
C MET A 85 36.69 -5.07 0.46
N ALA A 86 37.24 -5.66 -0.61
CA ALA A 86 37.88 -4.92 -1.69
C ALA A 86 36.91 -4.01 -2.43
N THR A 87 35.69 -4.51 -2.72
CA THR A 87 34.62 -3.71 -3.33
C THR A 87 34.12 -2.63 -2.39
N ARG A 88 34.03 -2.90 -1.07
CA ARG A 88 33.67 -1.86 -0.08
C ARG A 88 34.71 -0.74 -0.06
N GLN A 89 35.99 -1.07 -0.06
CA GLN A 89 37.06 -0.05 -0.10
C GLN A 89 36.99 0.80 -1.37
N LYS A 90 36.73 0.20 -2.53
CA LYS A 90 36.51 0.94 -3.79
C LYS A 90 35.32 1.90 -3.71
N ILE A 91 34.19 1.42 -3.20
CA ILE A 91 33.01 2.25 -3.00
C ILE A 91 33.33 3.45 -2.10
N CYS A 92 34.04 3.24 -0.99
CA CYS A 92 34.46 4.31 -0.07
C CYS A 92 35.42 5.29 -0.74
N SER A 93 36.45 4.81 -1.44
CA SER A 93 37.41 5.65 -2.15
C SER A 93 36.73 6.54 -3.20
N TRP A 94 35.84 5.98 -4.01
CA TRP A 94 35.07 6.78 -4.97
C TRP A 94 34.12 7.77 -4.30
N ARG A 95 33.58 7.42 -3.11
CA ARG A 95 32.76 8.35 -2.33
C ARG A 95 33.55 9.54 -1.81
N GLU A 96 34.81 9.36 -1.42
CA GLU A 96 35.73 10.44 -1.03
C GLU A 96 35.93 11.44 -2.17
N HIS A 97 35.93 10.95 -3.43
CA HIS A 97 35.92 11.81 -4.63
C HIS A 97 34.52 12.39 -4.96
N ARG A 98 33.58 12.31 -4.03
CA ARG A 98 32.23 12.86 -4.13
C ARG A 98 31.36 12.26 -5.25
N LEU A 99 31.62 11.02 -5.68
CA LEU A 99 30.74 10.33 -6.60
C LEU A 99 29.44 9.92 -5.89
N SER A 100 28.31 10.03 -6.61
CA SER A 100 27.01 9.55 -6.16
C SER A 100 26.93 8.02 -6.17
N ALA A 101 25.99 7.44 -5.43
CA ALA A 101 25.81 5.98 -5.47
C ALA A 101 25.51 5.44 -6.88
N GLY A 102 24.81 6.20 -7.72
CA GLY A 102 24.56 5.83 -9.12
C GLY A 102 25.83 5.83 -9.95
N GLU A 103 26.67 6.88 -9.84
CA GLU A 103 27.97 6.95 -10.55
C GLU A 103 28.90 5.82 -10.10
N ILE A 104 28.95 5.51 -8.79
CA ILE A 104 29.74 4.40 -8.25
C ILE A 104 29.21 3.06 -8.78
N THR A 105 27.90 2.86 -8.87
CA THR A 105 27.30 1.65 -9.43
C THR A 105 27.70 1.45 -10.88
N GLN A 106 27.72 2.51 -11.68
CA GLN A 106 28.13 2.47 -13.07
C GLN A 106 29.61 2.08 -13.20
N LEU A 107 30.51 2.68 -12.43
CA LEU A 107 31.92 2.35 -12.42
C LEU A 107 32.19 0.89 -11.99
N LEU A 108 31.41 0.38 -11.03
CA LEU A 108 31.47 -1.03 -10.63
C LEU A 108 31.05 -1.95 -11.77
N SER A 109 29.99 -1.61 -12.49
CA SER A 109 29.53 -2.38 -13.66
C SER A 109 30.57 -2.39 -14.78
N GLU A 110 31.24 -1.27 -15.03
CA GLU A 110 32.36 -1.18 -15.99
C GLU A 110 33.55 -2.07 -15.59
N GLU A 111 33.73 -2.34 -14.30
CA GLU A 111 34.71 -3.30 -13.79
C GLU A 111 34.18 -4.75 -13.65
N GLY A 112 32.97 -5.02 -14.15
CA GLY A 112 32.34 -6.35 -14.11
C GLY A 112 31.72 -6.71 -12.74
N ILE A 113 31.52 -5.73 -11.85
CA ILE A 113 30.91 -5.93 -10.53
C ILE A 113 29.48 -5.42 -10.54
N GLU A 114 28.51 -6.33 -10.67
CA GLU A 114 27.08 -5.98 -10.71
C GLU A 114 26.50 -5.77 -9.30
N LEU A 115 26.30 -4.52 -8.93
CA LEU A 115 25.64 -4.12 -7.69
C LEU A 115 24.47 -3.17 -7.99
N SER A 116 23.41 -3.24 -7.18
CA SER A 116 22.36 -2.24 -7.28
C SER A 116 22.75 -0.94 -6.58
N VAL A 117 22.21 0.20 -7.04
CA VAL A 117 22.39 1.51 -6.39
C VAL A 117 22.05 1.44 -4.90
N ARG A 118 20.99 0.72 -4.54
CA ARG A 118 20.56 0.52 -3.16
C ARG A 118 21.60 -0.25 -2.31
N THR A 119 22.32 -1.19 -2.93
CA THR A 119 23.41 -1.92 -2.25
C THR A 119 24.58 -1.00 -1.96
N VAL A 120 24.94 -0.15 -2.93
CA VAL A 120 26.01 0.87 -2.76
C VAL A 120 25.60 1.90 -1.69
N GLU A 121 24.35 2.40 -1.70
CA GLU A 121 23.86 3.30 -0.65
C GLU A 121 23.91 2.69 0.74
N ARG A 122 23.57 1.39 0.86
CA ARG A 122 23.65 0.67 2.12
C ARG A 122 25.10 0.56 2.63
N VAL A 123 26.04 0.18 1.74
CA VAL A 123 27.48 0.11 2.10
C VAL A 123 27.98 1.46 2.57
N LEU A 124 27.67 2.54 1.85
CA LEU A 124 28.07 3.90 2.23
C LEU A 124 27.48 4.31 3.58
N SER A 125 26.25 3.93 3.88
CA SER A 125 25.62 4.18 5.17
C SER A 125 26.25 3.37 6.30
N GLU A 126 26.58 2.09 6.06
CA GLU A 126 27.28 1.23 7.01
C GLU A 126 28.67 1.74 7.33
N GLU A 127 29.38 2.33 6.35
CA GLU A 127 30.72 2.94 6.51
C GLU A 127 30.65 4.40 7.01
N GLY A 128 29.46 4.92 7.37
CA GLY A 128 29.29 6.24 7.98
C GLY A 128 29.32 7.43 7.03
N TYR A 129 29.27 7.20 5.71
CA TYR A 129 29.26 8.31 4.75
C TYR A 129 27.89 8.98 4.68
N PRO A 130 27.79 10.31 4.88
CA PRO A 130 26.54 11.03 4.76
C PRO A 130 26.08 11.10 3.29
N LYS A 131 24.78 11.31 3.08
CA LYS A 131 24.25 11.60 1.75
C LYS A 131 24.90 12.85 1.18
N LEU A 132 25.32 12.80 -0.09
CA LEU A 132 25.84 13.98 -0.77
C LEU A 132 24.75 15.03 -0.94
N PRO A 133 25.08 16.33 -0.79
CA PRO A 133 24.17 17.39 -1.13
C PRO A 133 23.76 17.28 -2.60
N ARG A 134 22.51 17.64 -2.90
CA ARG A 134 21.94 17.57 -4.26
C ARG A 134 22.78 18.45 -5.21
N ARG A 135 23.46 17.80 -6.16
CA ARG A 135 24.21 18.54 -7.18
C ARG A 135 23.25 19.20 -8.17
N THR A 136 23.51 20.45 -8.53
CA THR A 136 22.79 21.09 -9.63
C THR A 136 23.18 20.41 -10.96
N ARG A 137 22.27 20.39 -11.93
CA ARG A 137 22.55 19.84 -13.27
C ARG A 137 23.82 20.45 -13.91
N LEU A 138 24.06 21.75 -13.65
CA LEU A 138 25.27 22.44 -14.11
C LEU A 138 26.57 21.84 -13.53
N LYS A 139 26.56 21.41 -12.25
CA LYS A 139 27.72 20.80 -11.59
C LYS A 139 28.01 19.37 -12.05
N VAL A 140 27.02 18.73 -12.70
CA VAL A 140 27.15 17.35 -13.22
C VAL A 140 27.49 17.37 -14.72
N GLY A 141 27.71 18.56 -15.31
CA GLY A 141 28.01 18.69 -16.76
C GLY A 141 26.81 18.40 -17.67
N LEU A 142 25.63 18.19 -17.10
CA LEU A 142 24.41 18.04 -17.89
C LEU A 142 23.97 19.41 -18.39
N THR A 143 23.77 19.54 -19.69
CA THR A 143 23.18 20.73 -20.30
C THR A 143 21.94 21.12 -19.52
N VAL A 144 21.89 22.36 -19.06
CA VAL A 144 20.66 22.95 -18.51
C VAL A 144 19.67 22.92 -19.67
N GLN A 145 18.68 22.01 -19.60
CA GLN A 145 17.58 22.06 -20.55
C GLN A 145 17.07 23.47 -20.61
N GLY A 146 16.90 24.01 -21.83
CA GLY A 146 16.56 25.39 -22.12
C GLY A 146 15.46 25.95 -21.23
N ALA A 147 15.33 27.26 -21.17
CA ALA A 147 14.49 28.00 -20.24
C ALA A 147 13.20 27.23 -19.90
N ARG A 148 13.03 26.91 -18.60
CA ARG A 148 11.88 26.08 -18.15
C ARG A 148 10.61 26.78 -18.59
N VAL A 149 9.94 26.23 -19.60
CA VAL A 149 8.67 26.75 -20.09
C VAL A 149 7.66 26.63 -18.94
N PRO A 150 7.04 27.73 -18.48
CA PRO A 150 5.98 27.67 -17.50
C PRO A 150 4.75 27.01 -18.11
N ALA A 151 4.03 26.20 -17.34
CA ALA A 151 2.74 25.69 -17.76
C ALA A 151 1.72 26.85 -17.75
N VAL A 152 1.06 27.06 -18.89
CA VAL A 152 0.03 28.07 -19.06
C VAL A 152 -1.15 27.49 -19.84
N SER A 153 -2.35 27.97 -19.54
CA SER A 153 -3.56 27.59 -20.29
C SER A 153 -3.39 27.93 -21.76
N LYS A 154 -3.77 26.95 -22.61
CA LYS A 154 -3.71 27.06 -24.05
C LYS A 154 -5.10 26.83 -24.64
N THR A 155 -5.64 27.83 -25.28
CA THR A 155 -6.86 27.68 -26.05
C THR A 155 -6.48 27.21 -27.45
N LEU A 156 -7.03 26.09 -27.88
CA LEU A 156 -6.89 25.60 -29.26
C LEU A 156 -7.87 26.38 -30.14
N ALA A 157 -7.38 26.86 -31.27
CA ALA A 157 -8.26 27.48 -32.27
C ALA A 157 -9.20 26.44 -32.87
N ILE A 158 -10.49 26.74 -32.94
CA ILE A 158 -11.48 25.86 -33.55
C ILE A 158 -11.13 25.74 -35.05
N GLY A 159 -11.01 24.52 -35.56
CA GLY A 159 -10.68 24.22 -36.95
C GLY A 159 -9.19 24.25 -37.32
N GLY A 160 -8.28 24.50 -36.33
CA GLY A 160 -6.84 24.41 -36.54
C GLY A 160 -6.32 22.98 -36.41
N THR A 161 -5.35 22.61 -37.25
CA THR A 161 -4.58 21.35 -37.08
C THR A 161 -3.34 21.60 -36.23
N LEU A 162 -3.21 20.90 -35.12
CA LEU A 162 -2.04 20.97 -34.26
C LEU A 162 -1.32 19.62 -34.30
N LYS A 163 -0.05 19.62 -34.71
CA LYS A 163 0.83 18.45 -34.57
C LYS A 163 1.64 18.60 -33.29
N VAL A 164 1.57 17.60 -32.45
CA VAL A 164 2.35 17.54 -31.20
C VAL A 164 2.87 16.13 -31.00
N ASP A 165 4.05 16.02 -30.47
CA ASP A 165 4.58 14.73 -30.02
C ASP A 165 3.94 14.38 -28.66
N CYS A 166 3.51 13.12 -28.53
CA CYS A 166 2.88 12.61 -27.32
C CYS A 166 3.26 11.14 -27.13
N ASP A 167 4.06 10.86 -26.10
CA ASP A 167 4.46 9.50 -25.77
C ASP A 167 3.29 8.64 -25.30
N SER A 168 2.24 9.28 -24.80
CA SER A 168 1.04 8.63 -24.24
C SER A 168 -0.24 9.06 -24.95
N ALA A 169 -0.24 9.11 -26.29
CA ALA A 169 -1.38 9.59 -27.09
C ALA A 169 -2.72 8.87 -26.81
N GLY A 170 -2.67 7.64 -26.27
CA GLY A 170 -3.86 6.90 -25.84
C GLY A 170 -4.74 7.63 -24.81
N VAL A 171 -4.26 8.64 -24.11
CA VAL A 171 -5.06 9.44 -23.16
C VAL A 171 -6.21 10.16 -23.88
N PHE A 172 -6.03 10.53 -25.16
CA PHE A 172 -7.07 11.21 -25.92
C PHE A 172 -8.31 10.34 -26.19
N LEU A 173 -8.21 9.00 -26.08
CA LEU A 173 -9.36 8.09 -26.14
C LEU A 173 -10.34 8.32 -24.98
N PHE A 174 -9.91 8.97 -23.92
CA PHE A 174 -10.78 9.33 -22.78
C PHE A 174 -11.52 10.67 -22.97
N ALA A 175 -11.18 11.47 -23.99
CA ALA A 175 -11.83 12.77 -24.21
C ALA A 175 -13.37 12.69 -24.29
N PRO A 176 -14.00 11.72 -25.02
CA PRO A 176 -15.46 11.60 -25.04
C PRO A 176 -16.06 11.29 -23.67
N PHE A 177 -15.36 10.57 -22.81
CA PHE A 177 -15.82 10.28 -21.45
C PHE A 177 -15.70 11.50 -20.54
N ILE A 178 -14.64 12.31 -20.70
CA ILE A 178 -14.46 13.58 -20.02
C ILE A 178 -15.60 14.54 -20.33
N GLU A 179 -15.98 14.62 -21.60
CA GLU A 179 -17.11 15.42 -22.08
C GLU A 179 -18.45 14.88 -21.54
N LYS A 180 -18.71 13.58 -21.67
CA LYS A 180 -19.93 12.92 -21.16
C LYS A 180 -20.09 13.13 -19.65
N LEU A 181 -19.01 13.04 -18.88
CA LEU A 181 -18.99 13.35 -17.45
C LEU A 181 -19.09 14.85 -17.16
N ASN A 182 -18.94 15.70 -18.15
CA ASN A 182 -18.91 17.16 -18.01
C ASN A 182 -17.98 17.60 -16.88
N LEU A 183 -16.72 17.17 -16.95
CA LEU A 183 -15.73 17.43 -15.88
C LEU A 183 -15.53 18.92 -15.64
N ALA A 184 -15.67 19.76 -16.65
CA ALA A 184 -15.60 21.20 -16.49
C ALA A 184 -16.64 21.71 -15.47
N LYS A 185 -17.89 21.24 -15.61
CA LYS A 185 -18.96 21.57 -14.67
C LYS A 185 -18.71 20.97 -13.29
N VAL A 186 -18.26 19.73 -13.22
CA VAL A 186 -17.94 19.05 -11.93
C VAL A 186 -16.90 19.85 -11.15
N VAL A 187 -15.82 20.28 -11.80
CA VAL A 187 -14.74 21.07 -11.18
C VAL A 187 -15.24 22.47 -10.76
N ALA A 188 -16.05 23.10 -11.61
CA ALA A 188 -16.65 24.40 -11.30
C ALA A 188 -17.62 24.30 -10.11
N ASP A 189 -18.51 23.31 -10.07
CA ASP A 189 -19.46 23.09 -8.97
C ASP A 189 -18.75 22.77 -7.64
N ALA A 190 -17.56 22.19 -7.71
CA ALA A 190 -16.73 21.94 -6.55
C ALA A 190 -16.03 23.19 -6.01
N GLY A 191 -15.91 24.25 -6.83
CA GLY A 191 -15.24 25.48 -6.46
C GLY A 191 -13.74 25.30 -6.21
N LEU A 192 -13.08 24.41 -6.96
CA LEU A 192 -11.65 24.17 -6.81
C LEU A 192 -10.85 25.44 -7.13
N PRO A 193 -9.79 25.75 -6.37
CA PRO A 193 -8.94 26.90 -6.65
C PRO A 193 -8.17 26.73 -7.97
N GLY A 194 -7.79 27.82 -8.56
CA GLY A 194 -6.95 27.89 -9.75
C GLY A 194 -6.19 29.20 -9.81
N THR A 195 -5.31 29.32 -10.79
CA THR A 195 -4.58 30.55 -11.07
C THR A 195 -4.89 31.07 -12.49
N LYS A 196 -4.50 32.32 -12.81
CA LYS A 196 -4.60 32.83 -14.18
C LYS A 196 -3.79 31.98 -15.18
N MET A 197 -2.66 31.44 -14.75
CA MET A 197 -1.80 30.60 -15.60
C MET A 197 -2.34 29.18 -15.75
N ILE A 198 -2.79 28.58 -14.65
CA ILE A 198 -3.30 27.21 -14.60
C ILE A 198 -4.65 27.25 -13.88
N PRO A 199 -5.77 27.34 -14.60
CA PRO A 199 -7.10 27.25 -14.02
C PRO A 199 -7.37 25.91 -13.35
N ALA A 200 -8.40 25.83 -12.50
CA ALA A 200 -8.75 24.64 -11.72
C ALA A 200 -8.95 23.38 -12.55
N LEU A 201 -9.66 23.52 -13.68
CA LEU A 201 -9.91 22.38 -14.60
C LEU A 201 -8.60 21.81 -15.15
N GLN A 202 -7.65 22.67 -15.51
CA GLN A 202 -6.35 22.26 -16.06
C GLN A 202 -5.49 21.56 -15.02
N TYR A 203 -5.52 21.99 -13.76
CA TYR A 203 -4.92 21.22 -12.66
C TYR A 203 -5.58 19.84 -12.54
N PHE A 204 -6.91 19.80 -12.53
CA PHE A 204 -7.64 18.54 -12.42
C PHE A 204 -7.33 17.59 -13.59
N LEU A 205 -7.35 18.08 -14.84
CA LEU A 205 -7.01 17.29 -16.02
C LEU A 205 -5.54 16.82 -16.01
N SER A 206 -4.62 17.60 -15.43
CA SER A 206 -3.23 17.20 -15.24
C SER A 206 -3.10 16.03 -14.27
N PHE A 207 -3.83 16.02 -13.15
CA PHE A 207 -3.92 14.85 -12.25
C PHE A 207 -4.54 13.65 -12.95
N LEU A 208 -5.60 13.86 -13.71
CA LEU A 208 -6.25 12.81 -14.47
C LEU A 208 -5.31 12.18 -15.50
N ALA A 209 -4.58 13.00 -16.26
CA ALA A 209 -3.59 12.53 -17.22
C ALA A 209 -2.58 11.59 -16.58
N LEU A 210 -2.00 11.98 -15.43
CA LEU A 210 -1.05 11.14 -14.69
C LEU A 210 -1.66 9.79 -14.29
N LYS A 211 -2.92 9.78 -13.87
CA LYS A 211 -3.60 8.52 -13.50
C LYS A 211 -3.89 7.65 -14.70
N LEU A 212 -4.28 8.22 -15.81
CA LEU A 212 -4.56 7.48 -17.05
C LEU A 212 -3.31 6.84 -17.65
N ILE A 213 -2.12 7.47 -17.51
CA ILE A 213 -0.84 6.90 -17.96
C ILE A 213 -0.16 6.01 -16.91
N GLY A 214 -0.82 5.74 -15.76
CA GLY A 214 -0.31 4.87 -14.72
C GLY A 214 0.80 5.46 -13.84
N THR A 215 0.98 6.79 -13.84
CA THR A 215 1.96 7.45 -13.00
C THR A 215 1.50 7.46 -11.54
N GLU A 216 2.20 6.72 -10.69
CA GLU A 216 1.83 6.53 -9.28
C GLU A 216 2.28 7.70 -8.38
N ARG A 217 3.41 8.34 -8.69
CA ARG A 217 4.05 9.35 -7.84
C ARG A 217 4.20 10.68 -8.55
N PHE A 218 3.97 11.77 -7.84
CA PHE A 218 4.20 13.12 -8.37
C PHE A 218 5.63 13.37 -8.84
N ALA A 219 6.63 12.71 -8.24
CA ALA A 219 8.02 12.85 -8.66
C ALA A 219 8.22 12.48 -10.15
N HIS A 220 7.49 11.46 -10.63
CA HIS A 220 7.57 11.00 -12.02
C HIS A 220 6.91 11.96 -13.02
N MET A 221 6.13 12.95 -12.54
CA MET A 221 5.55 13.97 -13.40
C MET A 221 6.61 14.77 -14.18
N ASN A 222 7.79 14.92 -13.59
CA ASN A 222 8.87 15.65 -14.26
C ASN A 222 9.36 14.92 -15.52
N ASP A 223 9.15 13.61 -15.64
CA ASP A 223 9.50 12.81 -16.81
C ASP A 223 8.60 13.15 -18.00
N HIS A 224 7.40 13.66 -17.74
CA HIS A 224 6.41 14.07 -18.73
C HIS A 224 6.35 15.61 -18.93
N SER A 225 7.27 16.39 -18.32
CA SER A 225 7.20 17.86 -18.30
C SER A 225 7.36 18.52 -19.67
N PHE A 226 7.82 17.80 -20.66
CA PHE A 226 8.03 18.27 -22.03
C PHE A 226 7.10 17.61 -23.04
N ASP A 227 6.24 16.71 -22.61
CA ASP A 227 5.22 16.09 -23.47
C ASP A 227 4.13 17.13 -23.80
N ALA A 228 4.23 17.72 -24.99
CA ALA A 228 3.28 18.73 -25.44
C ALA A 228 1.88 18.15 -25.66
N GLY A 229 1.77 16.85 -26.01
CA GLY A 229 0.51 16.18 -26.18
C GLY A 229 -0.25 16.03 -24.87
N LEU A 230 0.43 15.62 -23.80
CA LEU A 230 -0.17 15.60 -22.45
C LEU A 230 -0.55 17.00 -21.97
N GLY A 231 0.26 18.03 -22.32
CA GLY A 231 -0.11 19.42 -22.09
C GLY A 231 -1.44 19.77 -22.77
N VAL A 232 -1.58 19.46 -24.06
CA VAL A 232 -2.82 19.68 -24.85
C VAL A 232 -4.00 18.94 -24.23
N PHE A 233 -3.84 17.68 -23.83
CA PHE A 233 -4.89 16.91 -23.14
C PHE A 233 -5.38 17.65 -21.88
N ALA A 234 -4.49 18.25 -21.12
CA ALA A 234 -4.83 19.04 -19.94
C ALA A 234 -5.31 20.48 -20.23
N GLY A 235 -5.36 20.89 -21.50
CA GLY A 235 -5.67 22.27 -21.90
C GLY A 235 -4.55 23.27 -21.58
N LEU A 236 -3.30 22.79 -21.60
CA LEU A 236 -2.09 23.56 -21.32
C LEU A 236 -1.09 23.42 -22.46
N ASN A 237 -0.05 24.26 -22.47
CA ASN A 237 1.08 24.11 -23.39
C ASN A 237 1.98 22.92 -23.00
N VAL A 238 2.17 22.69 -21.72
CA VAL A 238 2.88 21.53 -21.10
C VAL A 238 2.26 21.23 -19.76
N LEU A 239 2.48 20.02 -19.22
CA LEU A 239 2.03 19.69 -17.88
C LEU A 239 2.74 20.54 -16.80
N PRO A 240 2.04 20.88 -15.69
CA PRO A 240 2.65 21.57 -14.56
C PRO A 240 3.78 20.73 -13.95
N LYS A 241 4.76 21.35 -13.35
CA LYS A 241 5.85 20.66 -12.66
C LYS A 241 5.38 20.00 -11.37
N CYS A 242 6.11 18.98 -10.92
CA CYS A 242 5.85 18.28 -9.66
C CYS A 242 5.63 19.25 -8.49
N THR A 243 6.46 20.30 -8.36
CA THR A 243 6.30 21.31 -7.29
C THR A 243 4.99 22.08 -7.38
N ALA A 244 4.55 22.46 -8.58
CA ALA A 244 3.28 23.16 -8.76
C ALA A 244 2.08 22.26 -8.38
N MET A 245 2.12 21.01 -8.77
CA MET A 245 1.07 20.03 -8.45
C MET A 245 1.03 19.70 -6.95
N SER A 246 2.19 19.53 -6.31
CA SER A 246 2.29 19.35 -4.86
C SER A 246 1.73 20.56 -4.11
N THR A 247 2.16 21.76 -4.46
CA THR A 247 1.65 22.99 -3.82
C THR A 247 0.15 23.12 -4.00
N TYR A 248 -0.36 22.81 -5.20
CA TYR A 248 -1.79 22.79 -5.46
C TYR A 248 -2.53 21.79 -4.61
N SER A 249 -2.01 20.56 -4.47
CA SER A 249 -2.66 19.54 -3.63
C SER A 249 -2.75 19.97 -2.16
N TYR A 250 -1.76 20.69 -1.63
CA TYR A 250 -1.79 21.25 -0.28
C TYR A 250 -2.75 22.44 -0.12
N SER A 251 -3.13 23.10 -1.21
CA SER A 251 -4.14 24.17 -1.17
C SER A 251 -5.58 23.68 -1.14
N LEU A 252 -5.79 22.37 -1.36
CA LEU A 252 -7.11 21.75 -1.30
C LEU A 252 -7.41 21.29 0.14
N ASP A 253 -8.48 21.79 0.70
CA ASP A 253 -9.00 21.35 1.99
C ASP A 253 -10.05 20.23 1.87
N ALA A 254 -10.48 19.68 2.99
CA ALA A 254 -11.50 18.63 3.04
C ALA A 254 -12.83 19.09 2.43
N ILE A 255 -13.17 20.38 2.52
CA ILE A 255 -14.42 20.95 1.98
C ILE A 255 -14.39 20.92 0.45
N HIS A 256 -13.26 21.31 -0.17
CA HIS A 256 -13.08 21.23 -1.62
C HIS A 256 -13.23 19.79 -2.12
N LEU A 257 -12.61 18.81 -1.42
CA LEU A 257 -12.66 17.40 -1.77
C LEU A 257 -14.06 16.81 -1.62
N GLN A 258 -14.79 17.15 -0.56
CA GLN A 258 -16.19 16.72 -0.37
C GLN A 258 -17.12 17.32 -1.43
N LYS A 259 -16.95 18.59 -1.78
CA LYS A 259 -17.72 19.23 -2.86
C LYS A 259 -17.44 18.55 -4.20
N LEU A 260 -16.17 18.25 -4.48
CA LEU A 260 -15.78 17.55 -5.71
C LEU A 260 -16.43 16.16 -5.79
N GLN A 261 -16.34 15.35 -4.74
CA GLN A 261 -17.00 14.04 -4.69
C GLN A 261 -18.52 14.17 -4.85
N SER A 262 -19.16 15.13 -4.17
CA SER A 262 -20.59 15.38 -4.31
C SER A 262 -20.98 15.77 -5.75
N ALA A 263 -20.17 16.59 -6.42
CA ALA A 263 -20.39 16.97 -7.81
C ALA A 263 -20.25 15.78 -8.75
N PHE A 264 -19.26 14.92 -8.52
CA PHE A 264 -19.10 13.66 -9.27
C PHE A 264 -20.28 12.71 -9.08
N VAL A 265 -20.70 12.48 -7.85
CA VAL A 265 -21.83 11.59 -7.53
C VAL A 265 -23.11 12.09 -8.21
N ARG A 266 -23.38 13.41 -8.14
CA ARG A 266 -24.53 14.00 -8.85
C ARG A 266 -24.47 13.82 -10.36
N GLN A 267 -23.29 14.04 -10.96
CA GLN A 267 -23.11 13.91 -12.40
C GLN A 267 -23.18 12.45 -12.85
N ALA A 268 -22.54 11.52 -12.13
CA ALA A 268 -22.63 10.08 -12.38
C ALA A 268 -24.08 9.58 -12.29
N ASN A 269 -24.84 10.07 -11.31
CA ASN A 269 -26.26 9.78 -11.21
C ASN A 269 -27.05 10.29 -12.41
N ARG A 270 -26.80 11.55 -12.84
CA ARG A 270 -27.52 12.15 -13.98
C ARG A 270 -27.37 11.33 -15.25
N ILE A 271 -26.21 10.72 -15.47
CA ILE A 271 -25.93 9.91 -16.66
C ILE A 271 -26.11 8.40 -16.42
N GLY A 272 -26.68 8.00 -15.26
CA GLY A 272 -27.07 6.61 -14.99
C GLY A 272 -25.91 5.64 -14.81
N LEU A 273 -24.79 6.05 -14.22
CA LEU A 273 -23.62 5.18 -14.03
C LEU A 273 -23.74 4.18 -12.88
N TYR A 274 -24.71 4.34 -11.98
CA TYR A 274 -24.92 3.46 -10.84
C TYR A 274 -26.39 3.45 -10.41
N ASP A 275 -26.83 2.41 -9.68
CA ASP A 275 -28.24 2.18 -9.37
C ASP A 275 -28.69 2.67 -7.97
N LYS A 276 -27.75 3.02 -7.09
CA LYS A 276 -27.97 3.58 -5.74
C LYS A 276 -28.60 2.64 -4.71
N ARG A 277 -28.86 1.39 -5.04
CA ARG A 277 -29.62 0.51 -4.14
C ARG A 277 -28.82 -0.01 -2.99
N ILE A 278 -27.56 -0.37 -3.26
CA ILE A 278 -26.68 -1.01 -2.28
C ILE A 278 -25.31 -0.34 -2.33
N ILE A 279 -24.85 0.15 -1.19
CA ILE A 279 -23.53 0.73 -1.02
C ILE A 279 -22.71 -0.11 -0.04
N ASN A 280 -21.58 -0.59 -0.51
CA ASN A 280 -20.58 -1.25 0.33
C ASN A 280 -19.69 -0.19 0.95
N LEU A 281 -19.50 -0.24 2.26
CA LEU A 281 -18.59 0.62 2.99
C LEU A 281 -17.48 -0.23 3.60
N ASP A 282 -16.23 0.13 3.36
CA ASP A 282 -15.08 -0.61 3.88
C ASP A 282 -13.94 0.32 4.25
N PHE A 283 -13.23 -0.04 5.34
CA PHE A 283 -12.01 0.64 5.72
C PHE A 283 -10.80 0.05 5.01
N HIS A 284 -9.96 0.93 4.52
CA HIS A 284 -8.68 0.56 3.94
C HIS A 284 -7.55 1.36 4.58
N THR A 285 -6.46 0.69 4.92
CA THR A 285 -5.26 1.38 5.43
C THR A 285 -4.26 1.54 4.31
N ILE A 286 -3.91 2.79 4.01
CA ILE A 286 -2.79 3.12 3.12
C ILE A 286 -1.52 3.11 3.96
N PRO A 287 -0.63 2.10 3.81
CA PRO A 287 0.51 1.95 4.68
C PRO A 287 1.56 3.03 4.44
N HIS A 288 2.16 3.54 5.51
CA HIS A 288 3.30 4.44 5.47
C HIS A 288 4.58 3.68 5.78
N PHE A 289 5.64 3.96 5.02
CA PHE A 289 6.92 3.25 5.12
C PHE A 289 8.08 4.15 5.60
N GLY A 290 7.78 5.41 5.94
CA GLY A 290 8.77 6.32 6.52
C GLY A 290 8.96 6.05 8.02
N ASP A 291 10.16 6.37 8.53
CA ASP A 291 10.48 6.22 9.95
C ASP A 291 9.79 7.30 10.79
N GLU A 292 9.75 8.52 10.30
CA GLU A 292 9.09 9.66 10.95
C GLU A 292 7.68 9.85 10.38
N SER A 293 6.67 9.65 11.21
CA SER A 293 5.27 9.85 10.84
C SER A 293 4.41 10.08 12.06
N VAL A 294 3.49 11.04 11.97
CA VAL A 294 2.44 11.31 12.97
C VAL A 294 1.23 10.39 12.78
N LEU A 295 1.19 9.60 11.71
CA LEU A 295 0.09 8.71 11.40
C LEU A 295 -0.07 7.62 12.48
N GLN A 296 -1.33 7.28 12.77
CA GLN A 296 -1.65 6.21 13.70
C GLN A 296 -1.40 4.82 13.12
N GLU A 297 -1.26 3.83 13.99
CA GLU A 297 -1.15 2.44 13.58
C GLU A 297 -2.53 1.84 13.31
N HIS A 298 -2.70 1.28 12.11
CA HIS A 298 -3.89 0.59 11.67
C HIS A 298 -3.55 -0.81 11.14
N TRP A 299 -4.55 -1.66 11.00
CA TRP A 299 -4.38 -2.96 10.38
C TRP A 299 -4.24 -2.81 8.86
N ALA A 300 -3.06 -3.14 8.33
CA ALA A 300 -2.81 -3.15 6.88
C ALA A 300 -3.04 -4.57 6.34
N GLY A 301 -4.22 -4.82 5.76
CA GLY A 301 -4.63 -6.15 5.29
C GLY A 301 -3.67 -6.76 4.27
N ALA A 302 -3.18 -5.98 3.31
CA ALA A 302 -2.20 -6.42 2.32
C ALA A 302 -0.85 -6.86 2.92
N ARG A 303 -0.55 -6.44 4.16
CA ARG A 303 0.69 -6.77 4.88
C ARG A 303 0.46 -7.71 6.05
N ASN A 304 -0.80 -8.03 6.35
CA ASN A 304 -1.22 -8.87 7.47
C ASN A 304 -0.59 -8.48 8.82
N LYS A 305 -0.42 -7.17 9.06
CA LYS A 305 0.13 -6.62 10.31
C LYS A 305 -0.37 -5.21 10.59
N ARG A 306 -0.23 -4.77 11.85
CA ARG A 306 -0.39 -3.36 12.21
C ARG A 306 0.83 -2.57 11.77
N MET A 307 0.61 -1.39 11.20
CA MET A 307 1.66 -0.45 10.83
C MET A 307 1.09 0.97 10.73
N LYS A 308 1.95 1.96 10.80
CA LYS A 308 1.57 3.36 10.57
C LYS A 308 0.97 3.53 9.17
N GLY A 309 -0.07 4.32 9.06
CA GLY A 309 -0.73 4.56 7.78
C GLY A 309 -1.96 5.44 7.91
N ALA A 310 -2.45 5.94 6.80
CA ALA A 310 -3.71 6.67 6.74
C ALA A 310 -4.88 5.68 6.65
N LEU A 311 -5.78 5.73 7.64
CA LEU A 311 -7.05 5.00 7.57
C LEU A 311 -7.98 5.74 6.61
N THR A 312 -8.49 5.02 5.63
CA THR A 312 -9.42 5.53 4.63
C THR A 312 -10.73 4.77 4.70
N LEU A 313 -11.83 5.45 4.42
CA LEU A 313 -13.14 4.85 4.17
C LEU A 313 -13.44 4.93 2.69
N VAL A 314 -13.92 3.84 2.11
CA VAL A 314 -14.37 3.75 0.72
C VAL A 314 -15.84 3.34 0.69
N GLY A 315 -16.66 4.13 -0.01
CA GLY A 315 -18.06 3.80 -0.33
C GLY A 315 -18.21 3.45 -1.81
N GLN A 316 -18.64 2.22 -2.10
CA GLN A 316 -18.74 1.67 -3.45
C GLN A 316 -20.15 1.21 -3.76
N ASP A 317 -20.69 1.61 -4.90
CA ASP A 317 -21.93 1.02 -5.43
C ASP A 317 -21.74 -0.47 -5.73
N ALA A 318 -22.59 -1.31 -5.19
CA ALA A 318 -22.45 -2.76 -5.28
C ALA A 318 -22.65 -3.28 -6.72
N GLY A 319 -23.49 -2.62 -7.51
CA GLY A 319 -23.80 -2.98 -8.89
C GLY A 319 -22.68 -2.59 -9.84
N SER A 320 -22.46 -1.30 -10.00
CA SER A 320 -21.50 -0.75 -10.97
C SER A 320 -20.04 -0.86 -10.54
N LYS A 321 -19.77 -1.10 -9.25
CA LYS A 321 -18.44 -1.04 -8.61
C LYS A 321 -17.83 0.36 -8.59
N LEU A 322 -18.61 1.39 -8.92
CA LEU A 322 -18.15 2.77 -8.89
C LEU A 322 -17.88 3.20 -7.44
N ILE A 323 -16.72 3.80 -7.20
CA ILE A 323 -16.40 4.43 -5.91
C ILE A 323 -17.11 5.79 -5.89
N LEU A 324 -18.01 5.96 -4.93
CA LEU A 324 -18.85 7.14 -4.78
C LEU A 324 -18.43 8.03 -3.62
N TYR A 325 -17.71 7.47 -2.65
CA TYR A 325 -17.26 8.18 -1.47
C TYR A 325 -15.89 7.71 -1.03
N THR A 326 -15.07 8.65 -0.61
CA THR A 326 -13.81 8.37 0.08
C THR A 326 -13.60 9.41 1.17
N ALA A 327 -13.16 8.97 2.33
CA ALA A 327 -12.58 9.80 3.37
C ALA A 327 -11.19 9.26 3.71
N ALA A 328 -10.27 10.11 4.11
CA ALA A 328 -8.90 9.73 4.44
C ALA A 328 -8.45 10.38 5.74
N ASP A 329 -7.37 9.85 6.31
CA ASP A 329 -6.79 10.31 7.59
C ASP A 329 -7.76 10.27 8.76
N ILE A 330 -8.59 9.21 8.77
CA ILE A 330 -9.59 8.99 9.80
C ILE A 330 -8.87 8.58 11.09
N GLN A 331 -9.10 9.33 12.17
CA GLN A 331 -8.56 8.99 13.47
C GLN A 331 -9.34 7.80 14.07
N ARG A 332 -8.63 6.96 14.84
CA ARG A 332 -9.23 5.74 15.42
C ARG A 332 -10.47 6.04 16.28
N VAL A 333 -10.48 7.17 16.96
CA VAL A 333 -11.60 7.59 17.81
C VAL A 333 -12.83 8.00 17.00
N GLU A 334 -12.67 8.38 15.75
CA GLU A 334 -13.71 8.86 14.84
C GLU A 334 -14.24 7.75 13.93
N ALA A 335 -13.56 6.58 13.92
CA ALA A 335 -13.87 5.50 12.99
C ALA A 335 -15.32 4.98 13.13
N ASP A 336 -15.83 4.90 14.35
CA ASP A 336 -17.19 4.40 14.61
C ASP A 336 -18.29 5.36 14.09
N ASP A 337 -17.99 6.65 13.92
CA ASP A 337 -18.94 7.68 13.48
C ASP A 337 -18.90 7.95 11.97
N GLN A 338 -17.93 7.36 11.27
CA GLN A 338 -17.76 7.55 9.83
C GLN A 338 -18.98 7.13 9.00
N ILE A 339 -19.80 6.23 9.50
CA ILE A 339 -21.05 5.86 8.86
C ILE A 339 -22.06 7.02 8.86
N LEU A 340 -22.09 7.81 9.91
CA LEU A 340 -22.95 8.98 10.01
C LEU A 340 -22.45 10.12 9.10
N GLU A 341 -21.14 10.28 9.01
CA GLU A 341 -20.48 11.21 8.06
C GLU A 341 -20.80 10.84 6.61
N PHE A 342 -20.71 9.55 6.28
CA PHE A 342 -21.13 9.06 4.96
C PHE A 342 -22.58 9.39 4.66
N LEU A 343 -23.50 9.18 5.61
CA LEU A 343 -24.91 9.52 5.41
C LEU A 343 -25.14 11.01 5.23
N ALA A 344 -24.43 11.85 5.98
CA ALA A 344 -24.51 13.30 5.83
C ALA A 344 -24.05 13.73 4.42
N PHE A 345 -22.96 13.13 3.94
CA PHE A 345 -22.48 13.31 2.56
C PHE A 345 -23.53 12.83 1.55
N TRP A 346 -24.05 11.61 1.71
CA TRP A 346 -25.00 10.99 0.79
C TRP A 346 -26.27 11.84 0.62
N LYS A 347 -26.85 12.31 1.73
CA LYS A 347 -28.04 13.19 1.71
C LYS A 347 -27.80 14.50 0.98
N LYS A 348 -26.57 15.07 1.07
CA LYS A 348 -26.19 16.27 0.29
C LYS A 348 -26.04 15.96 -1.19
N ALA A 349 -25.48 14.79 -1.53
CA ALA A 349 -25.20 14.40 -2.90
C ALA A 349 -26.43 13.85 -3.62
N GLN A 350 -27.31 13.11 -2.90
CA GLN A 350 -28.49 12.43 -3.43
C GLN A 350 -29.72 12.74 -2.58
N ARG A 351 -30.67 13.49 -3.12
CA ARG A 351 -31.84 13.95 -2.38
C ARG A 351 -32.96 12.92 -2.19
N SER A 352 -32.94 11.79 -2.86
CA SER A 352 -34.18 11.01 -3.07
C SER A 352 -34.14 9.50 -2.86
N VAL A 353 -33.02 8.88 -2.52
CA VAL A 353 -32.96 7.42 -2.33
C VAL A 353 -32.00 7.09 -1.19
N ASP A 354 -32.50 6.39 -0.19
CA ASP A 354 -31.70 5.84 0.89
C ASP A 354 -31.21 4.44 0.48
N PRO A 355 -29.91 4.23 0.35
CA PRO A 355 -29.35 2.94 -0.02
C PRO A 355 -29.39 1.97 1.14
N MET A 356 -29.42 0.67 0.86
CA MET A 356 -29.03 -0.34 1.82
C MET A 356 -27.50 -0.29 2.00
N LEU A 357 -27.02 -0.20 3.22
CA LEU A 357 -25.59 -0.16 3.55
C LEU A 357 -25.08 -1.55 3.93
N ILE A 358 -23.95 -1.95 3.36
CA ILE A 358 -23.26 -3.19 3.71
C ILE A 358 -21.86 -2.84 4.21
N PHE A 359 -21.51 -3.31 5.41
CA PHE A 359 -20.23 -2.99 6.06
C PHE A 359 -19.81 -4.04 7.09
N ASP A 360 -18.53 -4.01 7.50
CA ASP A 360 -17.99 -4.92 8.53
C ASP A 360 -18.38 -4.49 9.97
N SER A 361 -18.36 -5.43 10.88
CA SER A 361 -18.71 -5.25 12.31
C SER A 361 -17.83 -4.25 13.07
N LYS A 362 -16.66 -3.92 12.53
CA LYS A 362 -15.74 -2.95 13.14
C LYS A 362 -16.06 -1.51 12.78
N PHE A 363 -17.06 -1.31 11.94
CA PHE A 363 -17.35 -0.03 11.31
C PHE A 363 -18.12 0.93 12.23
N THR A 364 -18.87 0.41 13.21
CA THR A 364 -19.76 1.27 13.98
C THR A 364 -20.20 0.61 15.30
N THR A 365 -20.92 1.37 16.10
CA THR A 365 -21.54 0.93 17.34
C THR A 365 -23.01 0.55 17.15
N TYR A 366 -23.58 -0.21 18.09
CA TYR A 366 -25.02 -0.50 18.06
C TYR A 366 -25.88 0.76 18.24
N ALA A 367 -25.36 1.77 18.94
CA ALA A 367 -26.03 3.07 19.07
C ALA A 367 -26.14 3.78 17.71
N ASN A 368 -25.07 3.76 16.91
CA ASN A 368 -25.11 4.31 15.56
C ASN A 368 -26.02 3.50 14.62
N LEU A 369 -26.09 2.17 14.77
CA LEU A 369 -27.08 1.35 14.06
C LEU A 369 -28.53 1.73 14.43
N SER A 370 -28.79 2.09 15.69
CA SER A 370 -30.10 2.61 16.09
C SER A 370 -30.43 3.94 15.42
N GLN A 371 -29.44 4.81 15.24
CA GLN A 371 -29.62 6.07 14.50
C GLN A 371 -29.91 5.84 13.01
N LEU A 372 -29.27 4.84 12.38
CA LEU A 372 -29.58 4.41 11.02
C LEU A 372 -31.04 3.95 10.93
N ASN A 373 -31.44 3.06 11.83
CA ASN A 373 -32.80 2.53 11.86
C ASN A 373 -33.84 3.63 12.08
N ALA A 374 -33.60 4.57 12.99
CA ALA A 374 -34.47 5.71 13.24
C ALA A 374 -34.63 6.63 12.01
N GLN A 375 -33.63 6.64 11.12
CA GLN A 375 -33.67 7.37 9.85
C GLN A 375 -34.23 6.54 8.67
N GLY A 376 -34.68 5.29 8.92
CA GLY A 376 -35.21 4.40 7.90
C GLY A 376 -34.12 3.77 7.01
N ILE A 377 -32.84 3.93 7.32
CA ILE A 377 -31.72 3.39 6.55
C ILE A 377 -31.59 1.90 6.81
N LYS A 378 -31.68 1.11 5.77
CA LYS A 378 -31.47 -0.34 5.84
C LYS A 378 -29.99 -0.68 5.82
N PHE A 379 -29.61 -1.73 6.56
CA PHE A 379 -28.23 -2.17 6.62
C PHE A 379 -28.09 -3.69 6.77
N ILE A 380 -26.95 -4.19 6.31
CA ILE A 380 -26.45 -5.53 6.59
C ILE A 380 -25.03 -5.38 7.12
N THR A 381 -24.77 -5.94 8.29
CA THR A 381 -23.41 -5.95 8.86
C THR A 381 -23.09 -7.25 9.57
N LEU A 382 -21.83 -7.47 9.88
CA LEU A 382 -21.39 -8.60 10.70
C LEU A 382 -21.58 -8.28 12.17
N ARG A 383 -22.14 -9.22 12.94
CA ARG A 383 -22.17 -9.16 14.40
C ARG A 383 -20.84 -9.62 14.97
N ARG A 384 -20.30 -8.87 15.94
CA ARG A 384 -19.12 -9.32 16.70
C ARG A 384 -19.45 -10.60 17.45
N ARG A 385 -18.66 -11.65 17.23
CA ARG A 385 -18.89 -12.98 17.80
C ARG A 385 -18.10 -13.15 19.10
N GLY A 386 -18.82 -13.33 20.21
CA GLY A 386 -18.27 -13.75 21.49
C GLY A 386 -18.36 -15.28 21.65
N LYS A 387 -17.67 -15.82 22.67
CA LYS A 387 -17.66 -17.26 22.97
C LYS A 387 -19.09 -17.78 23.21
N LYS A 388 -19.87 -17.11 24.05
CA LYS A 388 -21.26 -17.45 24.35
C LYS A 388 -22.17 -17.53 23.11
N LEU A 389 -21.97 -16.61 22.14
CA LEU A 389 -22.75 -16.60 20.89
C LEU A 389 -22.40 -17.79 19.99
N ILE A 390 -21.15 -18.21 19.98
CA ILE A 390 -20.73 -19.40 19.22
C ILE A 390 -21.29 -20.67 19.86
N GLU A 391 -21.17 -20.79 21.17
CA GLU A 391 -21.69 -21.93 21.96
C GLU A 391 -23.22 -22.08 21.83
N SER A 392 -23.96 -20.96 21.72
CA SER A 392 -25.42 -21.01 21.51
C SER A 392 -25.83 -21.67 20.19
N LEU A 393 -24.92 -21.84 19.23
CA LEU A 393 -25.19 -22.55 17.98
C LEU A 393 -25.18 -24.07 18.12
N ASP A 394 -24.56 -24.61 19.17
CA ASP A 394 -24.43 -26.05 19.37
C ASP A 394 -25.78 -26.71 19.69
N SER A 395 -26.73 -25.95 20.25
CA SER A 395 -28.09 -26.39 20.53
C SER A 395 -29.05 -26.31 19.32
N ILE A 396 -28.59 -25.77 18.18
CA ILE A 396 -29.45 -25.54 17.03
C ILE A 396 -29.42 -26.74 16.07
N ASN A 397 -30.58 -27.35 15.87
CA ASN A 397 -30.77 -28.48 14.97
C ASN A 397 -31.41 -28.11 13.61
N SER A 398 -31.93 -26.88 13.48
CA SER A 398 -32.71 -26.43 12.31
C SER A 398 -31.88 -25.64 11.29
N TRP A 399 -30.71 -26.15 10.92
CA TRP A 399 -29.87 -25.53 9.90
C TRP A 399 -30.43 -25.76 8.50
N LYS A 400 -30.57 -24.70 7.71
CA LYS A 400 -30.95 -24.77 6.28
C LYS A 400 -29.71 -24.65 5.41
N ARG A 401 -29.61 -25.48 4.38
CA ARG A 401 -28.56 -25.34 3.34
C ARG A 401 -29.08 -24.38 2.27
N ILE A 402 -28.27 -23.38 1.93
CA ILE A 402 -28.58 -22.43 0.86
C ILE A 402 -27.52 -22.54 -0.25
N HIS A 403 -27.86 -22.13 -1.46
CA HIS A 403 -26.90 -22.08 -2.57
C HIS A 403 -26.53 -20.64 -2.89
N ILE A 404 -25.23 -20.32 -2.89
CA ILE A 404 -24.69 -19.00 -3.24
C ILE A 404 -23.89 -19.15 -4.55
N PRO A 405 -24.47 -18.82 -5.71
CA PRO A 405 -23.90 -19.15 -7.03
C PRO A 405 -22.57 -18.46 -7.30
N HIS A 406 -22.35 -17.25 -6.74
CA HIS A 406 -21.11 -16.48 -6.96
C HIS A 406 -19.98 -16.80 -5.96
N ALA A 407 -20.23 -17.64 -4.97
CA ALA A 407 -19.17 -18.09 -4.05
C ALA A 407 -18.23 -19.09 -4.73
N LYS A 408 -16.99 -19.21 -4.22
CA LYS A 408 -16.07 -20.28 -4.69
C LYS A 408 -16.75 -21.62 -4.54
N ARG A 409 -16.65 -22.51 -5.53
CA ARG A 409 -17.34 -23.82 -5.60
C ARG A 409 -17.35 -24.59 -4.28
N LYS A 410 -16.24 -24.58 -3.54
CA LYS A 410 -16.11 -25.24 -2.23
C LYS A 410 -17.06 -24.69 -1.16
N TYR A 411 -17.51 -23.45 -1.29
CA TYR A 411 -18.26 -22.70 -0.28
C TYR A 411 -19.64 -22.22 -0.78
N GLN A 412 -20.11 -22.78 -1.87
CA GLN A 412 -21.39 -22.40 -2.48
C GLN A 412 -22.62 -22.86 -1.70
N ASN A 413 -22.47 -23.86 -0.83
CA ASN A 413 -23.59 -24.44 -0.11
C ASN A 413 -23.41 -24.35 1.41
N PRO A 414 -23.31 -23.13 1.97
CA PRO A 414 -23.24 -22.97 3.41
C PRO A 414 -24.55 -23.37 4.08
N GLN A 415 -24.47 -23.64 5.40
CA GLN A 415 -25.62 -23.80 6.24
C GLN A 415 -25.92 -22.50 6.96
N VAL A 416 -27.18 -22.11 7.01
CA VAL A 416 -27.66 -20.89 7.68
C VAL A 416 -28.75 -21.22 8.68
N PHE A 417 -28.77 -20.42 9.73
CA PHE A 417 -29.82 -20.38 10.72
C PHE A 417 -30.26 -18.94 10.95
N GLU A 418 -31.56 -18.70 10.88
CA GLU A 418 -32.15 -17.38 11.04
C GLU A 418 -32.85 -17.25 12.39
N SER A 419 -32.66 -16.10 13.03
CA SER A 419 -33.29 -15.74 14.30
C SER A 419 -33.50 -14.24 14.40
N MET A 420 -34.42 -13.83 15.27
CA MET A 420 -34.57 -12.42 15.68
C MET A 420 -33.79 -12.20 16.97
N VAL A 421 -33.09 -11.06 17.08
CA VAL A 421 -32.25 -10.76 18.24
C VAL A 421 -32.42 -9.33 18.71
N GLU A 422 -32.39 -9.16 20.01
CA GLU A 422 -32.26 -7.85 20.67
C GLU A 422 -30.79 -7.69 21.11
N LEU A 423 -30.23 -6.51 20.85
CA LEU A 423 -28.84 -6.22 21.19
C LEU A 423 -28.78 -5.01 22.10
N THR A 424 -27.99 -5.12 23.15
CA THR A 424 -27.74 -4.00 24.07
C THR A 424 -27.17 -2.81 23.31
N GLY A 425 -27.79 -1.64 23.41
CA GLY A 425 -27.41 -0.43 22.70
C GLY A 425 -28.06 -0.27 21.32
N TYR A 426 -28.90 -1.20 20.89
CA TYR A 426 -29.72 -1.06 19.68
C TYR A 426 -31.21 -1.01 20.05
N ASN A 427 -31.95 -0.04 19.53
CA ASN A 427 -33.37 0.12 19.76
C ASN A 427 -34.18 -0.62 18.71
N GLY A 428 -34.69 -1.78 19.05
CA GLY A 428 -35.51 -2.61 18.18
C GLY A 428 -34.98 -4.05 18.06
N ILE A 429 -35.59 -4.79 17.17
CA ILE A 429 -35.27 -6.18 16.90
C ILE A 429 -34.52 -6.26 15.57
N LEU A 430 -33.41 -7.03 15.53
CA LEU A 430 -32.65 -7.29 14.35
C LEU A 430 -32.85 -8.73 13.86
N ARG A 431 -32.94 -8.89 12.57
CA ARG A 431 -32.81 -10.19 11.92
C ARG A 431 -31.35 -10.63 11.98
N GLN A 432 -31.10 -11.82 12.47
CA GLN A 432 -29.76 -12.42 12.53
C GLN A 432 -29.69 -13.67 11.70
N ILE A 433 -28.65 -13.81 10.90
CA ILE A 433 -28.34 -15.01 10.13
C ILE A 433 -26.99 -15.52 10.59
N ALA A 434 -26.99 -16.68 11.27
CA ALA A 434 -25.76 -17.43 11.54
C ALA A 434 -25.42 -18.29 10.32
N MET A 435 -24.16 -18.29 9.90
CA MET A 435 -23.69 -19.01 8.71
C MET A 435 -22.45 -19.84 9.04
N ARG A 436 -22.45 -21.12 8.65
CA ARG A 436 -21.30 -22.02 8.75
C ARG A 436 -21.01 -22.73 7.42
N GLY A 437 -19.77 -23.19 7.22
CA GLY A 437 -19.36 -23.81 5.94
C GLY A 437 -19.07 -22.81 4.81
N ASN A 438 -18.80 -21.56 5.17
CA ASN A 438 -18.44 -20.47 4.23
C ASN A 438 -16.93 -20.26 4.08
N GLY A 439 -16.11 -21.25 4.48
CA GLY A 439 -14.65 -21.18 4.39
C GLY A 439 -13.93 -20.65 5.62
N HIS A 440 -14.66 -20.26 6.64
CA HIS A 440 -14.10 -19.89 7.94
C HIS A 440 -14.29 -21.02 8.96
N GLN A 441 -13.31 -21.20 9.86
CA GLN A 441 -13.42 -22.19 10.93
C GLN A 441 -14.56 -21.88 11.91
N LYS A 442 -14.79 -20.61 12.16
CA LYS A 442 -15.83 -20.13 13.07
C LYS A 442 -17.03 -19.61 12.29
N PRO A 443 -18.27 -19.82 12.76
CA PRO A 443 -19.47 -19.28 12.14
C PRO A 443 -19.42 -17.76 11.99
N ALA A 444 -20.01 -17.24 10.92
CA ALA A 444 -20.26 -15.82 10.74
C ALA A 444 -21.69 -15.51 11.18
N PHE A 445 -21.90 -14.29 11.71
CA PHE A 445 -23.21 -13.79 12.10
C PHE A 445 -23.47 -12.48 11.36
N LEU A 446 -24.46 -12.48 10.50
CA LEU A 446 -24.96 -11.25 9.86
C LEU A 446 -26.15 -10.74 10.65
N ILE A 447 -26.26 -9.43 10.75
CA ILE A 447 -27.44 -8.75 11.32
C ILE A 447 -27.94 -7.70 10.33
N SER A 448 -29.26 -7.53 10.30
CA SER A 448 -29.95 -6.58 9.43
C SER A 448 -31.21 -6.06 10.14
N ASN A 449 -31.61 -4.85 9.79
CA ASN A 449 -32.91 -4.28 10.13
C ASN A 449 -33.94 -4.41 8.98
N ASP A 450 -33.62 -5.21 7.95
CA ASP A 450 -34.48 -5.50 6.81
C ASP A 450 -35.12 -6.88 6.93
#